data_0b581e82581b87e10479efbc25f360e7
#
_entry.id   0b581e82581b87e10479efbc25f360e7
#
_cell.length_a   1.000
_cell.length_b   1.000
_cell.length_c   1.000
_cell.angle_alpha   90.00
_cell.angle_beta   90.00
_cell.angle_gamma   90.00
#
_symmetry.space_group_name_H-M   'P 1'
#
loop_
_entity.id
_entity.type
_entity.pdbx_description
1 polymer ?
#
loop_
_entity_poly.entity_id
_entity_poly.type
_entity_poly.pdbx_seq_one_letter_code
_entity_poly.pdbx_strand_id
1 'polypeptide(L)'
;GRNELVEIGEAVGIIAAQAIGEPGTQLTMRTFHSGGIASAGGDITMGLPRVEEIFEKREPKSLAIISHTNGVVTEVLRDEKELVIKILPSEGEGKKKGEVIPYETSAKRTPFVKVGDTIVKGQHLSDGSADIGEVFQYAGKDAAENYIITEVLKIYELQGASISRKHIEVIIRQMFSRRKIKDVGDTKFNMGEVVEQGELTGENERIEKAGGEKAKGEVVVLGISVVALTTKSWLSAASFENTTRVLIDTAINGGVDTLRGLKENVIIGHLIPA
;
A
#
# COMPACT_ATOMS: atom_id res chain seq x y z
N GLY A 1 -19.62 -10.50 16.18
CA GLY A 1 -18.69 -10.08 17.21
C GLY A 1 -19.38 -9.30 18.31
N ARG A 2 -18.69 -9.04 19.40
CA ARG A 2 -19.21 -8.32 20.57
C ARG A 2 -19.40 -6.82 20.34
N ASN A 3 -18.94 -6.26 19.20
CA ASN A 3 -18.92 -4.82 18.89
C ASN A 3 -18.18 -3.96 19.94
N GLU A 4 -17.20 -4.55 20.59
CA GLU A 4 -16.32 -3.90 21.57
C GLU A 4 -14.92 -3.77 21.00
N LEU A 5 -14.14 -2.84 21.57
CA LEU A 5 -12.71 -2.75 21.27
C LEU A 5 -12.00 -4.03 21.75
N VAL A 6 -10.97 -4.44 21.02
CA VAL A 6 -10.12 -5.56 21.44
C VAL A 6 -9.37 -5.23 22.72
N GLU A 7 -9.18 -6.23 23.57
CA GLU A 7 -8.39 -6.10 24.79
C GLU A 7 -6.88 -6.04 24.48
N ILE A 8 -6.12 -5.43 25.37
CA ILE A 8 -4.66 -5.41 25.27
C ILE A 8 -4.15 -6.85 25.40
N GLY A 9 -3.27 -7.26 24.50
CA GLY A 9 -2.73 -8.63 24.46
C GLY A 9 -3.34 -9.51 23.37
N GLU A 10 -4.43 -9.09 22.70
CA GLU A 10 -4.96 -9.85 21.56
C GLU A 10 -4.04 -9.72 20.33
N ALA A 11 -3.69 -10.88 19.73
CA ALA A 11 -2.82 -10.96 18.54
C ALA A 11 -3.57 -10.64 17.25
N VAL A 12 -4.10 -9.41 17.13
CA VAL A 12 -4.96 -8.98 16.00
C VAL A 12 -4.30 -9.12 14.63
N GLY A 13 -2.98 -8.96 14.53
CA GLY A 13 -2.24 -9.14 13.28
C GLY A 13 -2.24 -10.59 12.82
N ILE A 14 -2.05 -11.56 13.74
CA ILE A 14 -2.11 -13.00 13.44
C ILE A 14 -3.53 -13.39 13.03
N ILE A 15 -4.54 -12.90 13.74
CA ILE A 15 -5.95 -13.14 13.43
C ILE A 15 -6.29 -12.58 12.03
N ALA A 16 -5.83 -11.38 11.70
CA ALA A 16 -6.03 -10.78 10.38
C ALA A 16 -5.35 -11.61 9.28
N ALA A 17 -4.10 -12.02 9.47
CA ALA A 17 -3.37 -12.83 8.51
C ALA A 17 -4.04 -14.20 8.27
N GLN A 18 -4.52 -14.85 9.33
CA GLN A 18 -5.26 -16.12 9.24
C GLN A 18 -6.60 -15.93 8.52
N ALA A 19 -7.36 -14.88 8.85
CA ALA A 19 -8.65 -14.60 8.22
C ALA A 19 -8.54 -14.28 6.73
N ILE A 20 -7.43 -13.66 6.30
CA ILE A 20 -7.13 -13.37 4.89
C ILE A 20 -6.57 -14.62 4.20
N GLY A 21 -5.74 -15.41 4.89
CA GLY A 21 -5.04 -16.56 4.31
C GLY A 21 -5.90 -17.82 4.21
N GLU A 22 -6.85 -18.04 5.14
CA GLU A 22 -7.69 -19.24 5.13
C GLU A 22 -8.46 -19.44 3.83
N PRO A 23 -9.21 -18.45 3.32
CA PRO A 23 -9.89 -18.60 2.03
C PRO A 23 -8.94 -18.73 0.85
N GLY A 24 -7.68 -18.32 1.00
CA GLY A 24 -6.66 -18.37 -0.05
C GLY A 24 -6.42 -19.76 -0.61
N THR A 25 -6.39 -20.80 0.21
CA THR A 25 -6.25 -22.19 -0.22
C THR A 25 -7.43 -22.66 -1.05
N GLN A 26 -8.64 -22.26 -0.69
CA GLN A 26 -9.86 -22.58 -1.44
C GLN A 26 -9.93 -21.81 -2.77
N LEU A 27 -9.47 -20.57 -2.80
CA LEU A 27 -9.38 -19.74 -4.01
C LEU A 27 -8.43 -20.35 -5.04
N THR A 28 -7.28 -20.84 -4.63
CA THR A 28 -6.30 -21.50 -5.51
C THR A 28 -6.88 -22.76 -6.15
N MET A 29 -7.64 -23.56 -5.42
CA MET A 29 -8.29 -24.76 -5.96
C MET A 29 -9.38 -24.43 -7.00
N ARG A 30 -10.15 -23.36 -6.79
CA ARG A 30 -11.22 -22.95 -7.72
C ARG A 30 -10.69 -22.37 -9.03
N THR A 31 -9.55 -21.69 -9.05
CA THR A 31 -8.94 -21.16 -10.26
C THR A 31 -8.47 -22.27 -11.21
N PHE A 32 -8.05 -23.42 -10.70
CA PHE A 32 -7.72 -24.60 -11.51
C PHE A 32 -8.95 -25.27 -12.16
N HIS A 33 -10.14 -25.16 -11.53
CA HIS A 33 -11.37 -25.76 -12.05
C HIS A 33 -12.17 -24.83 -12.99
N SER A 34 -11.92 -23.53 -12.97
CA SER A 34 -12.59 -22.54 -13.82
C SER A 34 -11.94 -22.33 -15.19
N GLY A 35 -11.02 -23.19 -15.60
CA GLY A 35 -10.29 -23.10 -16.88
C GLY A 35 -11.15 -23.26 -18.16
N GLY A 36 -12.47 -23.12 -18.05
CA GLY A 36 -13.41 -23.30 -19.18
C GLY A 36 -14.17 -22.03 -19.60
N ILE A 37 -14.10 -20.93 -18.89
CA ILE A 37 -14.80 -19.70 -19.28
C ILE A 37 -13.80 -18.54 -19.29
N ALA A 38 -13.04 -18.45 -20.36
CA ALA A 38 -12.39 -17.22 -20.76
C ALA A 38 -13.49 -16.22 -21.14
N SER A 39 -14.00 -15.49 -20.15
CA SER A 39 -14.86 -14.35 -20.42
C SER A 39 -14.06 -13.34 -21.23
N ALA A 40 -14.53 -13.03 -22.43
CA ALA A 40 -13.93 -12.06 -23.31
C ALA A 40 -13.68 -10.76 -22.55
N GLY A 41 -12.40 -10.39 -22.36
CA GLY A 41 -11.98 -9.11 -21.80
C GLY A 41 -11.67 -9.06 -20.30
N GLY A 42 -11.77 -10.15 -19.54
CA GLY A 42 -11.41 -10.20 -18.12
C GLY A 42 -9.92 -10.47 -17.89
N ASP A 43 -9.28 -9.66 -17.08
CA ASP A 43 -7.88 -9.82 -16.68
C ASP A 43 -7.69 -11.16 -15.95
N ILE A 44 -6.79 -12.00 -16.47
CA ILE A 44 -6.48 -13.35 -15.95
C ILE A 44 -5.88 -13.31 -14.52
N THR A 45 -5.56 -12.12 -14.02
CA THR A 45 -5.02 -11.87 -12.67
C THR A 45 -6.09 -11.68 -11.60
N MET A 46 -7.35 -12.00 -11.88
CA MET A 46 -8.44 -11.89 -10.91
C MET A 46 -8.40 -13.05 -9.90
N GLY A 47 -7.65 -12.89 -8.82
CA GLY A 47 -7.56 -13.89 -7.76
C GLY A 47 -6.48 -13.53 -6.75
N LEU A 48 -5.97 -14.54 -6.03
CA LEU A 48 -4.89 -14.37 -5.05
C LEU A 48 -3.66 -13.63 -5.60
N PRO A 49 -3.19 -13.82 -6.84
CA PRO A 49 -2.08 -13.04 -7.38
C PRO A 49 -2.32 -11.54 -7.35
N ARG A 50 -3.57 -11.10 -7.53
CA ARG A 50 -3.91 -9.68 -7.43
C ARG A 50 -3.92 -9.18 -5.99
N VAL A 51 -4.35 -9.98 -5.04
CA VAL A 51 -4.26 -9.67 -3.60
C VAL A 51 -2.79 -9.52 -3.19
N GLU A 52 -1.92 -10.40 -3.68
CA GLU A 52 -0.47 -10.31 -3.47
C GLU A 52 0.12 -9.04 -4.08
N GLU A 53 -0.22 -8.70 -5.34
CA GLU A 53 0.21 -7.44 -5.98
C GLU A 53 -0.17 -6.22 -5.12
N ILE A 54 -1.39 -6.19 -4.59
CA ILE A 54 -1.90 -5.09 -3.77
C ILE A 54 -1.11 -4.99 -2.46
N PHE A 55 -0.99 -6.09 -1.70
CA PHE A 55 -0.30 -6.07 -0.41
C PHE A 55 1.22 -5.87 -0.54
N GLU A 56 1.83 -6.33 -1.61
CA GLU A 56 3.24 -6.09 -1.91
C GLU A 56 3.49 -4.74 -2.60
N LYS A 57 2.44 -3.98 -2.88
CA LYS A 57 2.54 -2.72 -3.62
C LYS A 57 3.31 -2.88 -4.93
N ARG A 58 3.06 -3.96 -5.66
CA ARG A 58 3.62 -4.17 -6.99
C ARG A 58 2.84 -3.36 -8.02
N GLU A 59 3.52 -2.91 -9.05
CA GLU A 59 2.88 -2.24 -10.18
C GLU A 59 1.91 -3.21 -10.88
N PRO A 60 0.64 -2.80 -11.09
CA PRO A 60 -0.34 -3.65 -11.74
C PRO A 60 0.04 -3.96 -13.20
N LYS A 61 -0.11 -5.21 -13.62
CA LYS A 61 0.09 -5.61 -15.03
C LYS A 61 -0.86 -4.87 -15.98
N SER A 62 -2.03 -4.54 -15.48
CA SER A 62 -3.13 -3.92 -16.20
C SER A 62 -3.40 -2.53 -15.63
N LEU A 63 -2.42 -1.63 -15.79
CA LEU A 63 -2.44 -0.29 -15.20
C LEU A 63 -3.60 0.56 -15.75
N ALA A 64 -4.40 1.12 -14.85
CA ALA A 64 -5.39 2.15 -15.14
C ALA A 64 -4.73 3.52 -15.13
N ILE A 65 -5.23 4.44 -15.94
CA ILE A 65 -4.83 5.84 -15.83
C ILE A 65 -5.67 6.50 -14.74
N ILE A 66 -4.99 7.30 -13.91
CA ILE A 66 -5.61 8.20 -12.94
C ILE A 66 -5.24 9.65 -13.26
N SER A 67 -6.11 10.58 -12.89
CA SER A 67 -5.83 12.01 -13.10
C SER A 67 -4.84 12.53 -12.07
N HIS A 68 -3.82 13.23 -12.52
CA HIS A 68 -2.84 13.91 -11.67
C HIS A 68 -3.28 15.32 -11.26
N THR A 69 -4.36 15.84 -11.87
CA THR A 69 -4.84 17.22 -11.67
C THR A 69 -6.36 17.27 -11.59
N ASN A 70 -6.88 18.34 -10.98
CA ASN A 70 -8.28 18.71 -11.16
C ASN A 70 -8.44 19.42 -12.49
N GLY A 71 -9.52 19.17 -13.21
CA GLY A 71 -9.71 19.81 -14.51
C GLY A 71 -10.98 19.33 -15.21
N VAL A 72 -11.05 19.65 -16.50
CA VAL A 72 -12.15 19.26 -17.38
C VAL A 72 -11.59 18.49 -18.57
N VAL A 73 -12.23 17.41 -18.96
CA VAL A 73 -11.88 16.61 -20.14
C VAL A 73 -12.21 17.43 -21.39
N THR A 74 -11.20 17.76 -22.18
CA THR A 74 -11.36 18.51 -23.42
C THR A 74 -11.54 17.60 -24.63
N GLU A 75 -10.79 16.50 -24.68
CA GLU A 75 -10.81 15.57 -25.80
C GLU A 75 -10.57 14.13 -25.31
N VAL A 76 -11.23 13.18 -25.96
CA VAL A 76 -10.97 11.75 -25.83
C VAL A 76 -10.72 11.22 -27.25
N LEU A 77 -9.46 10.94 -27.56
CA LEU A 77 -9.03 10.45 -28.85
C LEU A 77 -8.68 8.98 -28.75
N ARG A 78 -9.22 8.17 -29.64
CA ARG A 78 -8.91 6.74 -29.73
C ARG A 78 -8.42 6.45 -31.13
N ASP A 79 -7.19 5.96 -31.22
CA ASP A 79 -6.60 5.46 -32.46
C ASP A 79 -6.44 3.93 -32.38
N GLU A 80 -5.93 3.30 -33.40
CA GLU A 80 -5.75 1.84 -33.46
C GLU A 80 -4.81 1.29 -32.35
N LYS A 81 -3.86 2.13 -31.89
CA LYS A 81 -2.82 1.75 -30.92
C LYS A 81 -2.99 2.38 -29.54
N GLU A 82 -3.55 3.57 -29.48
CA GLU A 82 -3.53 4.41 -28.30
C GLU A 82 -4.88 5.05 -28.00
N LEU A 83 -5.17 5.22 -26.72
CA LEU A 83 -6.24 6.04 -26.18
C LEU A 83 -5.60 7.24 -25.49
N VAL A 84 -5.92 8.46 -25.92
CA VAL A 84 -5.41 9.71 -25.36
C VAL A 84 -6.58 10.50 -24.77
N ILE A 85 -6.49 10.77 -23.48
CA ILE A 85 -7.45 11.61 -22.76
C ILE A 85 -6.78 12.93 -22.44
N LYS A 86 -7.30 14.03 -22.95
CA LYS A 86 -6.76 15.37 -22.72
C LYS A 86 -7.56 16.09 -21.67
N ILE A 87 -6.88 16.58 -20.63
CA ILE A 87 -7.50 17.31 -19.52
C ILE A 87 -6.93 18.74 -19.49
N LEU A 88 -7.84 19.72 -19.42
CA LEU A 88 -7.51 21.10 -19.12
C LEU A 88 -7.51 21.29 -17.60
N PRO A 89 -6.35 21.53 -16.97
CA PRO A 89 -6.27 21.72 -15.53
C PRO A 89 -7.07 22.93 -15.05
N SER A 90 -7.63 22.83 -13.84
CA SER A 90 -8.25 23.97 -13.17
C SER A 90 -7.21 25.03 -12.82
N GLU A 91 -7.64 26.29 -12.62
CA GLU A 91 -6.74 27.40 -12.29
C GLU A 91 -5.87 27.07 -11.05
N GLY A 92 -4.55 27.15 -11.22
CA GLY A 92 -3.56 26.93 -10.15
C GLY A 92 -2.85 25.57 -10.15
N GLU A 93 -3.28 24.58 -10.94
CA GLU A 93 -2.70 23.23 -10.92
C GLU A 93 -1.80 22.87 -12.13
N GLY A 94 -1.78 23.70 -13.19
CA GLY A 94 -0.91 23.48 -14.36
C GLY A 94 0.44 24.17 -14.25
N LYS A 95 1.48 23.61 -14.90
CA LYS A 95 2.80 24.26 -15.01
C LYS A 95 2.75 25.57 -15.80
N LYS A 96 1.77 25.71 -16.72
CA LYS A 96 1.45 26.93 -17.45
C LYS A 96 -0.07 27.06 -17.55
N LYS A 97 -0.58 28.29 -17.44
CA LYS A 97 -2.01 28.61 -17.56
C LYS A 97 -2.53 28.18 -18.94
N GLY A 98 -3.49 27.24 -18.99
CA GLY A 98 -4.12 26.76 -20.23
C GLY A 98 -3.41 25.62 -20.97
N GLU A 99 -2.36 25.02 -20.39
CA GLU A 99 -1.69 23.87 -20.99
C GLU A 99 -2.52 22.60 -20.76
N VAL A 100 -2.95 21.95 -21.85
CA VAL A 100 -3.70 20.69 -21.77
C VAL A 100 -2.74 19.54 -21.50
N ILE A 101 -3.08 18.69 -20.53
CA ILE A 101 -2.27 17.54 -20.14
C ILE A 101 -2.82 16.30 -20.86
N PRO A 102 -2.02 15.64 -21.73
CA PRO A 102 -2.39 14.37 -22.34
C PRO A 102 -2.12 13.20 -21.38
N TYR A 103 -3.07 12.28 -21.31
CA TYR A 103 -2.93 10.98 -20.64
C TYR A 103 -3.05 9.88 -21.67
N GLU A 104 -1.98 9.16 -21.90
CA GLU A 104 -1.84 8.16 -22.96
C GLU A 104 -1.94 6.74 -22.39
N THR A 105 -2.68 5.85 -23.07
CA THR A 105 -2.76 4.44 -22.73
C THR A 105 -3.08 3.59 -23.96
N SER A 106 -3.05 2.27 -23.80
CA SER A 106 -3.40 1.33 -24.89
C SER A 106 -4.84 1.53 -25.37
N ALA A 107 -5.05 1.47 -26.69
CA ALA A 107 -6.38 1.51 -27.33
C ALA A 107 -7.35 0.42 -26.84
N LYS A 108 -6.82 -0.64 -26.20
CA LYS A 108 -7.64 -1.72 -25.60
C LYS A 108 -8.38 -1.26 -24.34
N ARG A 109 -7.98 -0.13 -23.74
CA ARG A 109 -8.60 0.41 -22.53
C ARG A 109 -9.94 1.08 -22.83
N THR A 110 -10.84 0.99 -21.87
CA THR A 110 -12.14 1.66 -21.94
C THR A 110 -12.09 2.94 -21.10
N PRO A 111 -12.33 4.12 -21.70
CA PRO A 111 -12.39 5.35 -20.95
C PRO A 111 -13.66 5.38 -20.07
N PHE A 112 -13.52 5.82 -18.82
CA PHE A 112 -14.63 6.04 -17.89
C PHE A 112 -15.20 7.46 -17.98
N VAL A 113 -14.52 8.34 -18.71
CA VAL A 113 -14.82 9.76 -18.80
C VAL A 113 -15.20 10.15 -20.22
N LYS A 114 -15.98 11.23 -20.33
CA LYS A 114 -16.44 11.81 -21.59
C LYS A 114 -15.95 13.25 -21.70
N VAL A 115 -15.95 13.77 -22.91
CA VAL A 115 -15.64 15.19 -23.16
C VAL A 115 -16.64 16.07 -22.40
N GLY A 116 -16.11 17.03 -21.63
CA GLY A 116 -16.87 17.93 -20.77
C GLY A 116 -17.01 17.49 -19.32
N ASP A 117 -16.59 16.28 -18.96
CA ASP A 117 -16.63 15.80 -17.57
C ASP A 117 -15.61 16.56 -16.70
N THR A 118 -16.06 16.93 -15.50
CA THR A 118 -15.17 17.49 -14.47
C THR A 118 -14.46 16.38 -13.74
N ILE A 119 -13.15 16.46 -13.69
CA ILE A 119 -12.27 15.43 -13.12
C ILE A 119 -11.62 15.95 -11.85
N VAL A 120 -11.55 15.07 -10.86
CA VAL A 120 -10.84 15.32 -9.61
C VAL A 120 -9.53 14.57 -9.61
N LYS A 121 -8.50 15.18 -8.99
CA LYS A 121 -7.19 14.57 -8.80
C LYS A 121 -7.30 13.19 -8.13
N GLY A 122 -6.63 12.18 -8.71
CA GLY A 122 -6.71 10.79 -8.29
C GLY A 122 -7.91 10.00 -8.83
N GLN A 123 -8.77 10.62 -9.65
CA GLN A 123 -9.91 9.93 -10.26
C GLN A 123 -9.44 9.00 -11.40
N HIS A 124 -10.04 7.80 -11.48
CA HIS A 124 -9.80 6.87 -12.57
C HIS A 124 -10.34 7.40 -13.89
N LEU A 125 -9.52 7.43 -14.92
CA LEU A 125 -9.87 7.86 -16.27
C LEU A 125 -10.15 6.69 -17.20
N SER A 126 -9.57 5.51 -16.93
CA SER A 126 -9.77 4.28 -17.71
C SER A 126 -10.03 3.08 -16.82
N ASP A 127 -10.47 2.00 -17.44
CA ASP A 127 -10.50 0.67 -16.82
C ASP A 127 -9.10 0.17 -16.47
N GLY A 128 -9.02 -0.84 -15.63
CA GLY A 128 -7.79 -1.42 -15.10
C GLY A 128 -7.62 -1.20 -13.61
N SER A 129 -6.42 -1.48 -13.12
CA SER A 129 -6.05 -1.35 -11.71
C SER A 129 -5.13 -0.17 -11.52
N ALA A 130 -5.43 0.73 -10.59
CA ALA A 130 -4.55 1.86 -10.31
C ALA A 130 -3.30 1.43 -9.54
N ASP A 131 -2.20 2.12 -9.73
CA ASP A 131 -1.04 2.04 -8.86
C ASP A 131 -1.34 2.68 -7.50
N ILE A 132 -1.08 1.93 -6.42
CA ILE A 132 -1.36 2.41 -5.05
C ILE A 132 -0.52 3.62 -4.69
N GLY A 133 0.71 3.69 -5.21
CA GLY A 133 1.60 4.84 -5.00
C GLY A 133 1.06 6.11 -5.64
N GLU A 134 0.53 6.00 -6.87
CA GLU A 134 -0.11 7.13 -7.55
C GLU A 134 -1.40 7.56 -6.85
N VAL A 135 -2.28 6.62 -6.47
CA VAL A 135 -3.49 6.94 -5.69
C VAL A 135 -3.12 7.66 -4.41
N PHE A 136 -2.10 7.16 -3.69
CA PHE A 136 -1.62 7.81 -2.48
C PHE A 136 -1.07 9.21 -2.74
N GLN A 137 -0.29 9.39 -3.79
CA GLN A 137 0.33 10.68 -4.15
C GLN A 137 -0.70 11.73 -4.58
N TYR A 138 -1.71 11.34 -5.35
CA TYR A 138 -2.64 12.28 -5.98
C TYR A 138 -3.99 12.40 -5.26
N ALA A 139 -4.52 11.31 -4.71
CA ALA A 139 -5.78 11.32 -3.98
C ALA A 139 -5.63 11.32 -2.44
N GLY A 140 -4.40 11.07 -1.94
CA GLY A 140 -4.10 11.06 -0.51
C GLY A 140 -4.25 9.70 0.16
N LYS A 141 -3.94 9.67 1.46
CA LYS A 141 -3.86 8.44 2.25
C LYS A 141 -5.20 7.71 2.36
N ASP A 142 -6.25 8.42 2.71
CA ASP A 142 -7.59 7.84 2.95
C ASP A 142 -8.17 7.21 1.68
N ALA A 143 -7.93 7.85 0.52
CA ALA A 143 -8.33 7.32 -0.78
C ALA A 143 -7.55 6.03 -1.12
N ALA A 144 -6.25 6.00 -0.87
CA ALA A 144 -5.43 4.81 -1.11
C ALA A 144 -5.83 3.65 -0.18
N GLU A 145 -6.09 3.91 1.10
CA GLU A 145 -6.57 2.91 2.05
C GLU A 145 -7.91 2.31 1.60
N ASN A 146 -8.88 3.17 1.25
CA ASN A 146 -10.19 2.73 0.76
C ASN A 146 -10.10 1.97 -0.57
N TYR A 147 -9.21 2.39 -1.47
CA TYR A 147 -8.96 1.69 -2.72
C TYR A 147 -8.47 0.26 -2.46
N ILE A 148 -7.47 0.08 -1.61
CA ILE A 148 -6.94 -1.24 -1.23
C ILE A 148 -8.05 -2.12 -0.64
N ILE A 149 -8.83 -1.58 0.31
CA ILE A 149 -9.92 -2.31 0.96
C ILE A 149 -10.94 -2.79 -0.09
N THR A 150 -11.37 -1.88 -0.95
CA THR A 150 -12.41 -2.17 -1.95
C THR A 150 -11.94 -3.23 -2.95
N GLU A 151 -10.72 -3.11 -3.45
CA GLU A 151 -10.17 -4.07 -4.40
C GLU A 151 -9.99 -5.46 -3.76
N VAL A 152 -9.47 -5.54 -2.55
CA VAL A 152 -9.30 -6.82 -1.85
C VAL A 152 -10.67 -7.46 -1.56
N LEU A 153 -11.62 -6.73 -1.00
CA LEU A 153 -12.96 -7.24 -0.73
C LEU A 153 -13.64 -7.76 -2.00
N LYS A 154 -13.57 -6.99 -3.09
CA LYS A 154 -14.13 -7.37 -4.39
C LYS A 154 -13.57 -8.70 -4.90
N ILE A 155 -12.26 -8.92 -4.76
CA ILE A 155 -11.63 -10.18 -5.18
C ILE A 155 -12.18 -11.36 -4.39
N TYR A 156 -12.30 -11.22 -3.06
CA TYR A 156 -12.84 -12.29 -2.23
C TYR A 156 -14.33 -12.53 -2.46
N GLU A 157 -15.12 -11.48 -2.62
CA GLU A 157 -16.56 -11.58 -2.94
C GLU A 157 -16.80 -12.32 -4.28
N LEU A 158 -16.03 -11.99 -5.31
CA LEU A 158 -16.09 -12.68 -6.60
C LEU A 158 -15.77 -14.18 -6.50
N GLN A 159 -15.01 -14.58 -5.49
CA GLN A 159 -14.68 -15.97 -5.21
C GLN A 159 -15.65 -16.62 -4.21
N GLY A 160 -16.68 -15.89 -3.75
CA GLY A 160 -17.67 -16.38 -2.81
C GLY A 160 -17.17 -16.50 -1.37
N ALA A 161 -16.06 -15.85 -1.04
CA ALA A 161 -15.55 -15.76 0.31
C ALA A 161 -15.87 -14.38 0.91
N SER A 162 -16.22 -14.33 2.20
CA SER A 162 -16.48 -13.10 2.92
C SER A 162 -15.40 -12.84 3.95
N ILE A 163 -14.73 -11.70 3.82
CA ILE A 163 -13.72 -11.26 4.79
C ILE A 163 -14.19 -9.96 5.44
N SER A 164 -13.98 -9.85 6.75
CA SER A 164 -14.31 -8.61 7.45
C SER A 164 -13.27 -7.52 7.13
N ARG A 165 -13.77 -6.34 6.79
CA ARG A 165 -12.97 -5.14 6.48
C ARG A 165 -11.88 -4.85 7.52
N LYS A 166 -12.16 -5.04 8.80
CA LYS A 166 -11.21 -4.81 9.90
C LYS A 166 -9.88 -5.55 9.77
N HIS A 167 -9.91 -6.78 9.21
CA HIS A 167 -8.68 -7.57 9.03
C HIS A 167 -7.79 -6.96 7.94
N ILE A 168 -8.38 -6.47 6.87
CA ILE A 168 -7.67 -5.75 5.81
C ILE A 168 -7.10 -4.43 6.34
N GLU A 169 -7.88 -3.69 7.14
CA GLU A 169 -7.44 -2.43 7.76
C GLU A 169 -6.22 -2.61 8.68
N VAL A 170 -6.11 -3.73 9.41
CA VAL A 170 -4.93 -4.05 10.23
C VAL A 170 -3.68 -4.18 9.35
N ILE A 171 -3.77 -4.86 8.21
CA ILE A 171 -2.65 -4.99 7.28
C ILE A 171 -2.29 -3.63 6.65
N ILE A 172 -3.28 -2.88 6.17
CA ILE A 172 -3.08 -1.56 5.57
C ILE A 172 -2.40 -0.61 6.56
N ARG A 173 -2.81 -0.62 7.83
CA ARG A 173 -2.17 0.18 8.88
C ARG A 173 -0.66 -0.06 8.94
N GLN A 174 -0.21 -1.30 8.72
CA GLN A 174 1.21 -1.62 8.67
C GLN A 174 1.87 -1.09 7.38
N MET A 175 1.20 -1.16 6.23
CA MET A 175 1.71 -0.63 4.97
C MET A 175 1.99 0.88 5.03
N PHE A 176 1.23 1.64 5.83
CA PHE A 176 1.39 3.09 6.03
C PHE A 176 2.09 3.47 7.34
N SER A 177 2.66 2.52 8.07
CA SER A 177 3.29 2.76 9.37
C SER A 177 4.68 3.37 9.30
N ARG A 178 5.29 3.40 8.13
CA ARG A 178 6.67 3.88 7.95
C ARG A 178 6.71 5.36 7.56
N ARG A 179 7.82 5.99 7.93
CA ARG A 179 8.14 7.39 7.61
C ARG A 179 9.49 7.47 6.94
N LYS A 180 9.58 8.17 5.83
CA LYS A 180 10.85 8.49 5.17
C LYS A 180 11.33 9.83 5.68
N ILE A 181 12.53 9.87 6.25
CA ILE A 181 13.13 11.10 6.79
C ILE A 181 13.45 12.07 5.65
N LYS A 182 12.90 13.27 5.74
CA LYS A 182 13.15 14.38 4.79
C LYS A 182 14.08 15.44 5.40
N ASP A 183 13.99 15.61 6.70
CA ASP A 183 14.80 16.56 7.46
C ASP A 183 15.23 15.85 8.74
N VAL A 184 16.52 15.80 8.98
CA VAL A 184 17.09 15.02 10.09
C VAL A 184 17.07 15.77 11.41
N GLY A 185 17.02 17.12 11.40
CA GLY A 185 17.18 17.92 12.60
C GLY A 185 18.45 17.51 13.38
N ASP A 186 18.34 17.50 14.70
CA ASP A 186 19.41 17.06 15.62
C ASP A 186 19.27 15.58 16.02
N THR A 187 18.51 14.78 15.27
CA THR A 187 18.30 13.37 15.54
C THR A 187 19.42 12.49 14.99
N LYS A 188 19.45 11.23 15.42
CA LYS A 188 20.41 10.21 14.93
C LYS A 188 20.07 9.64 13.54
N PHE A 189 18.96 10.05 12.93
CA PHE A 189 18.52 9.51 11.65
C PHE A 189 19.33 10.06 10.47
N ASN A 190 19.31 9.28 9.37
CA ASN A 190 19.91 9.70 8.12
C ASN A 190 18.83 10.23 7.16
N MET A 191 19.21 11.16 6.27
CA MET A 191 18.31 11.64 5.23
C MET A 191 17.90 10.51 4.30
N GLY A 192 16.58 10.38 4.06
CA GLY A 192 16.04 9.32 3.21
C GLY A 192 15.84 7.97 3.92
N GLU A 193 16.27 7.83 5.17
CA GLU A 193 16.04 6.62 5.97
C GLU A 193 14.55 6.37 6.18
N VAL A 194 14.16 5.09 6.19
CA VAL A 194 12.78 4.66 6.43
C VAL A 194 12.70 4.07 7.83
N VAL A 195 11.93 4.72 8.70
CA VAL A 195 11.80 4.35 10.12
C VAL A 195 10.35 4.12 10.51
N GLU A 196 10.14 3.43 11.61
CA GLU A 196 8.82 3.30 12.21
C GLU A 196 8.34 4.62 12.79
N GLN A 197 7.05 4.93 12.66
CA GLN A 197 6.49 6.16 13.22
C GLN A 197 6.71 6.27 14.73
N GLY A 198 6.60 5.17 15.47
CA GLY A 198 6.85 5.15 16.91
C GLY A 198 8.30 5.50 17.28
N GLU A 199 9.26 5.06 16.46
CA GLU A 199 10.66 5.39 16.65
C GLU A 199 10.94 6.86 16.37
N LEU A 200 10.39 7.41 15.26
CA LEU A 200 10.50 8.84 14.94
C LEU A 200 9.90 9.70 16.05
N THR A 201 8.73 9.33 16.56
CA THR A 201 8.06 10.06 17.63
C THR A 201 8.89 10.04 18.93
N GLY A 202 9.37 8.86 19.34
CA GLY A 202 10.17 8.73 20.55
C GLY A 202 11.51 9.47 20.49
N GLU A 203 12.18 9.46 19.33
CA GLU A 203 13.40 10.20 19.13
C GLU A 203 13.15 11.72 19.12
N ASN A 204 12.09 12.17 18.46
CA ASN A 204 11.68 13.57 18.45
C ASN A 204 11.34 14.10 19.85
N GLU A 205 10.67 13.31 20.69
CA GLU A 205 10.42 13.66 22.08
C GLU A 205 11.71 13.77 22.91
N ARG A 206 12.68 12.87 22.65
CA ARG A 206 14.00 12.93 23.29
C ARG A 206 14.74 14.22 22.95
N ILE A 207 14.79 14.57 21.66
CA ILE A 207 15.46 15.77 21.15
C ILE A 207 14.76 17.05 21.63
N GLU A 208 13.43 17.08 21.65
CA GLU A 208 12.67 18.21 22.16
C GLU A 208 12.97 18.50 23.63
N LYS A 209 13.05 17.45 24.48
CA LYS A 209 13.45 17.59 25.89
C LYS A 209 14.89 18.09 26.04
N ALA A 210 15.76 17.85 25.08
CA ALA A 210 17.13 18.36 25.04
C ALA A 210 17.23 19.77 24.42
N GLY A 211 16.12 20.35 23.92
CA GLY A 211 16.08 21.66 23.28
C GLY A 211 16.58 21.69 21.84
N GLY A 212 16.69 20.55 21.18
CA GLY A 212 17.13 20.42 19.79
C GLY A 212 16.00 20.45 18.77
N GLU A 213 16.36 20.42 17.48
CA GLU A 213 15.43 20.43 16.35
C GLU A 213 14.95 19.02 16.01
N LYS A 214 13.62 18.86 15.82
CA LYS A 214 12.97 17.58 15.51
C LYS A 214 13.20 17.18 14.05
N ALA A 215 13.31 15.86 13.81
CA ALA A 215 13.27 15.32 12.46
C ALA A 215 11.86 15.39 11.87
N LYS A 216 11.78 15.59 10.53
CA LYS A 216 10.53 15.56 9.77
C LYS A 216 10.52 14.33 8.86
N GLY A 217 9.48 13.52 9.00
CA GLY A 217 9.25 12.33 8.19
C GLY A 217 7.96 12.44 7.38
N GLU A 218 8.03 11.99 6.13
CA GLU A 218 6.88 11.86 5.24
C GLU A 218 6.32 10.44 5.30
N VAL A 219 4.99 10.32 5.25
CA VAL A 219 4.33 8.99 5.14
C VAL A 219 4.75 8.33 3.84
N VAL A 220 5.07 7.05 3.91
CA VAL A 220 5.31 6.23 2.72
C VAL A 220 4.43 4.99 2.77
N VAL A 221 3.94 4.56 1.61
CA VAL A 221 3.27 3.29 1.46
C VAL A 221 4.27 2.23 1.01
N LEU A 222 4.35 1.13 1.76
CA LEU A 222 5.27 0.02 1.50
C LEU A 222 4.52 -1.30 1.39
N GLY A 223 5.07 -2.23 0.60
CA GLY A 223 4.61 -3.61 0.58
C GLY A 223 4.88 -4.31 1.91
N ILE A 224 4.05 -5.32 2.24
CA ILE A 224 4.13 -6.02 3.54
C ILE A 224 5.46 -6.71 3.77
N SER A 225 6.10 -7.26 2.73
CA SER A 225 7.42 -7.88 2.83
C SER A 225 8.49 -6.85 3.18
N VAL A 226 8.45 -5.67 2.58
CA VAL A 226 9.37 -4.56 2.91
C VAL A 226 9.14 -4.10 4.34
N VAL A 227 7.88 -3.98 4.78
CA VAL A 227 7.54 -3.62 6.17
C VAL A 227 8.09 -4.66 7.15
N ALA A 228 7.98 -5.96 6.84
CA ALA A 228 8.49 -7.04 7.68
C ALA A 228 10.02 -7.03 7.81
N LEU A 229 10.74 -6.60 6.77
CA LEU A 229 12.21 -6.49 6.76
C LEU A 229 12.73 -5.19 7.39
N THR A 230 11.91 -4.12 7.38
CA THR A 230 12.26 -2.79 7.94
C THR A 230 11.72 -2.59 9.35
N THR A 231 11.52 -3.67 10.10
CA THR A 231 11.11 -3.59 11.51
C THR A 231 12.33 -3.36 12.41
N LYS A 232 12.09 -2.76 13.58
CA LYS A 232 13.14 -2.52 14.59
C LYS A 232 13.69 -3.82 15.19
N SER A 233 12.88 -4.87 15.29
CA SER A 233 13.30 -6.17 15.74
C SER A 233 14.07 -6.91 14.64
N TRP A 234 15.38 -6.99 14.77
CA TRP A 234 16.22 -7.74 13.84
C TRP A 234 15.96 -9.26 13.91
N LEU A 235 15.56 -9.78 15.07
CA LEU A 235 15.13 -11.19 15.20
C LEU A 235 13.90 -11.48 14.36
N SER A 236 12.91 -10.60 14.41
CA SER A 236 11.71 -10.71 13.59
C SER A 236 12.03 -10.62 12.10
N ALA A 237 12.86 -9.67 11.68
CA ALA A 237 13.28 -9.52 10.29
C ALA A 237 14.07 -10.73 9.80
N ALA A 238 15.06 -11.18 10.57
CA ALA A 238 15.91 -12.35 10.22
C ALA A 238 15.12 -13.65 10.11
N SER A 239 14.04 -13.80 10.85
CA SER A 239 13.18 -14.98 10.79
C SER A 239 12.18 -14.98 9.64
N PHE A 240 12.07 -13.87 8.90
CA PHE A 240 11.17 -13.74 7.76
C PHE A 240 11.88 -14.13 6.45
N GLU A 241 12.88 -13.38 6.06
CA GLU A 241 13.61 -13.53 4.79
C GLU A 241 15.01 -12.97 4.92
N ASN A 242 15.92 -13.39 4.02
CA ASN A 242 17.28 -12.85 3.94
C ASN A 242 18.08 -12.90 5.25
N THR A 243 17.91 -13.97 6.04
CA THR A 243 18.48 -14.15 7.38
C THR A 243 19.94 -13.74 7.48
N THR A 244 20.79 -14.23 6.56
CA THR A 244 22.25 -13.94 6.57
C THR A 244 22.54 -12.45 6.44
N ARG A 245 21.85 -11.76 5.54
CA ARG A 245 22.02 -10.31 5.33
C ARG A 245 21.60 -9.52 6.56
N VAL A 246 20.44 -9.84 7.12
CA VAL A 246 19.93 -9.16 8.33
C VAL A 246 20.89 -9.34 9.50
N LEU A 247 21.43 -10.56 9.70
CA LEU A 247 22.39 -10.84 10.77
C LEU A 247 23.71 -10.08 10.56
N ILE A 248 24.23 -10.02 9.33
CA ILE A 248 25.45 -9.27 9.01
C ILE A 248 25.25 -7.78 9.28
N ASP A 249 24.18 -7.20 8.75
CA ASP A 249 23.86 -5.78 8.93
C ASP A 249 23.68 -5.43 10.41
N THR A 250 23.01 -6.30 11.17
CA THR A 250 22.81 -6.12 12.62
C THR A 250 24.13 -6.21 13.38
N ALA A 251 24.99 -7.16 13.06
CA ALA A 251 26.28 -7.33 13.70
C ALA A 251 27.21 -6.14 13.45
N ILE A 252 27.23 -5.62 12.20
CA ILE A 252 28.04 -4.44 11.84
C ILE A 252 27.57 -3.19 12.59
N ASN A 253 26.23 -3.01 12.71
CA ASN A 253 25.63 -1.84 13.35
C ASN A 253 25.51 -1.96 14.87
N GLY A 254 25.90 -3.10 15.48
CA GLY A 254 25.74 -3.33 16.91
C GLY A 254 24.26 -3.31 17.36
N GLY A 255 23.37 -3.86 16.52
CA GLY A 255 21.93 -3.79 16.74
C GLY A 255 21.48 -4.56 17.99
N VAL A 256 20.59 -3.94 18.78
CA VAL A 256 20.00 -4.54 19.98
C VAL A 256 18.51 -4.73 19.75
N ASP A 257 18.00 -5.96 19.96
CA ASP A 257 16.56 -6.24 19.94
C ASP A 257 15.95 -5.99 21.30
N THR A 258 14.90 -5.21 21.35
CA THR A 258 14.21 -4.86 22.60
C THR A 258 13.09 -5.82 22.98
N LEU A 259 12.84 -6.87 22.19
CA LEU A 259 11.88 -7.95 22.41
C LEU A 259 10.45 -7.45 22.74
N ARG A 260 9.98 -6.47 22.00
CA ARG A 260 8.67 -5.86 22.23
C ARG A 260 7.51 -6.55 21.51
N GLY A 261 7.79 -7.27 20.44
CA GLY A 261 6.78 -7.94 19.62
C GLY A 261 6.55 -9.41 20.04
N LEU A 262 5.63 -10.05 19.36
CA LEU A 262 5.28 -11.45 19.66
C LEU A 262 6.34 -12.40 19.12
N LYS A 263 6.78 -12.20 17.87
CA LYS A 263 7.61 -13.14 17.13
C LYS A 263 8.99 -13.33 17.75
N GLU A 264 9.67 -12.23 18.08
CA GLU A 264 10.98 -12.27 18.73
C GLU A 264 10.95 -12.97 20.10
N ASN A 265 9.91 -12.74 20.90
CA ASN A 265 9.76 -13.42 22.17
C ASN A 265 9.52 -14.94 22.00
N VAL A 266 8.69 -15.32 21.03
CA VAL A 266 8.47 -16.74 20.72
C VAL A 266 9.77 -17.42 20.25
N ILE A 267 10.58 -16.76 19.42
CA ILE A 267 11.86 -17.30 18.91
C ILE A 267 12.81 -17.65 20.05
N ILE A 268 12.92 -16.80 21.06
CA ILE A 268 13.82 -17.03 22.20
C ILE A 268 13.17 -17.80 23.35
N GLY A 269 11.91 -18.23 23.20
CA GLY A 269 11.19 -19.02 24.21
C GLY A 269 10.64 -18.21 25.37
N HIS A 270 10.50 -16.90 25.25
CA HIS A 270 9.81 -16.05 26.22
C HIS A 270 8.30 -16.05 25.99
N LEU A 271 7.55 -15.74 27.05
CA LEU A 271 6.13 -15.47 26.95
C LEU A 271 5.91 -14.22 26.08
N ILE A 272 4.81 -14.23 25.32
CA ILE A 272 4.41 -13.05 24.56
C ILE A 272 4.07 -11.90 25.51
N PRO A 273 4.45 -10.66 25.14
CA PRO A 273 4.06 -9.48 25.92
C PRO A 273 2.57 -9.20 25.70
N ALA A 274 1.75 -9.57 26.68
CA ALA A 274 0.30 -9.44 26.69
C ALA A 274 -0.17 -8.64 27.91
#